data_934052a34441cf1628db9eca3c9241a1
#
_entry.id   934052a34441cf1628db9eca3c9241a1
#
_cell.length_a   1.000
_cell.length_b   1.000
_cell.length_c   1.000
_cell.angle_alpha   90.00
_cell.angle_beta   90.00
_cell.angle_gamma   90.00
#
_symmetry.space_group_name_H-M   'P 1'
#
loop_
_entity.id
_entity.type
_entity.pdbx_description
1 polymer ?
#
loop_
_entity_poly.entity_id
_entity_poly.type
_entity_poly.pdbx_seq_one_letter_code
_entity_poly.pdbx_strand_id
1 'polypeptide(L)'
;MRPSAQFRSAQEILETLVSSEMSLKVLINWGRQNRFAGSKDRRKIRDIVYYCLRNKRYLLHRWSNKESKGDGRNLVLSFLYDHYHNDHLTDFNIFFGSRDFDLQLLSDTERNILSNKSLKREAIREDPVKYSYPDFLDKSLKRSLGKDFSKIMELFLKRASVFIRANKIKISTKDLTSKLKAEGFEIEPQIKNRDALKVLNASNKLKLSKHFSEGLFEFQDLGSQQVVNNIVVKEGMSILDFCAGGGGKSLALASHFSNNIELYAYDLNSSRLKPFKIRAKRACAKIKFLDDRMLFGKSFDAVIVDAPCSGSGTWRRDPFTKWNLTLSEINKLTEIQYSILNQVASYVNKRGVIFYITCSLLDEENGEVISRFLKNNNDYCLEREQFISPLEGGDGFFLSVLKKNK
;
A
#
# COMPACT_ATOMS: atom_id res chain seq x y z
N MET A 1 26.63 10.97 -3.58
CA MET A 1 26.71 11.63 -2.23
C MET A 1 27.51 10.73 -1.30
N ARG A 2 28.21 11.35 -0.30
CA ARG A 2 28.84 10.59 0.81
C ARG A 2 27.77 10.00 1.72
N PRO A 3 28.04 8.90 2.45
CA PRO A 3 27.08 8.31 3.38
C PRO A 3 26.56 9.31 4.43
N SER A 4 27.44 10.10 5.05
CA SER A 4 27.07 11.15 6.02
C SER A 4 26.02 12.13 5.48
N ALA A 5 26.18 12.59 4.23
CA ALA A 5 25.22 13.49 3.58
C ALA A 5 23.88 12.81 3.22
N GLN A 6 23.90 11.52 2.91
CA GLN A 6 22.63 10.77 2.67
C GLN A 6 21.83 10.65 3.96
N PHE A 7 22.48 10.40 5.11
CA PHE A 7 21.82 10.32 6.41
C PHE A 7 21.38 11.70 6.91
N ARG A 8 22.15 12.78 6.66
CA ARG A 8 21.72 14.15 6.94
C ARG A 8 20.44 14.50 6.18
N SER A 9 20.40 14.19 4.89
CA SER A 9 19.20 14.39 4.07
C SER A 9 17.99 13.58 4.56
N ALA A 10 18.20 12.35 5.00
CA ALA A 10 17.14 11.54 5.59
C ALA A 10 16.63 12.15 6.90
N GLN A 11 17.52 12.69 7.75
CA GLN A 11 17.18 13.41 8.97
C GLN A 11 16.27 14.60 8.66
N GLU A 12 16.66 15.50 7.75
CA GLU A 12 15.90 16.69 7.37
C GLU A 12 14.50 16.35 6.86
N ILE A 13 14.40 15.31 6.03
CA ILE A 13 13.10 14.82 5.55
C ILE A 13 12.25 14.32 6.72
N LEU A 14 12.82 13.53 7.64
CA LEU A 14 12.11 13.00 8.79
C LEU A 14 11.67 14.08 9.77
N GLU A 15 12.50 15.11 10.01
CA GLU A 15 12.14 16.28 10.82
C GLU A 15 10.96 17.03 10.21
N THR A 16 10.97 17.25 8.89
CA THR A 16 9.84 17.87 8.19
C THR A 16 8.58 17.01 8.28
N LEU A 17 8.70 15.69 8.14
CA LEU A 17 7.55 14.77 8.24
C LEU A 17 6.94 14.72 9.64
N VAL A 18 7.75 14.82 10.68
CA VAL A 18 7.27 14.79 12.08
C VAL A 18 6.64 16.12 12.48
N SER A 19 7.15 17.25 11.99
CA SER A 19 6.68 18.61 12.32
C SER A 19 5.51 19.10 11.46
N SER A 20 5.21 18.41 10.35
CA SER A 20 4.16 18.78 9.40
C SER A 20 3.24 17.61 9.07
N GLU A 21 2.48 17.70 7.98
CA GLU A 21 1.70 16.58 7.46
C GLU A 21 2.60 15.42 7.02
N MET A 22 2.36 14.22 7.55
CA MET A 22 3.07 12.99 7.21
C MET A 22 2.72 12.56 5.78
N SER A 23 3.41 13.11 4.78
CA SER A 23 3.03 12.97 3.38
C SER A 23 4.21 12.60 2.47
N LEU A 24 3.96 11.71 1.52
CA LEU A 24 4.91 11.39 0.45
C LEU A 24 5.34 12.64 -0.35
N LYS A 25 4.53 13.69 -0.38
CA LYS A 25 4.85 14.96 -1.06
C LYS A 25 6.15 15.57 -0.52
N VAL A 26 6.41 15.47 0.77
CA VAL A 26 7.67 15.97 1.40
C VAL A 26 8.87 15.34 0.73
N LEU A 27 8.90 14.02 0.59
CA LEU A 27 9.99 13.30 -0.05
C LEU A 27 10.14 13.64 -1.54
N ILE A 28 9.02 13.79 -2.26
CA ILE A 28 9.02 14.16 -3.68
C ILE A 28 9.56 15.58 -3.84
N ASN A 29 9.12 16.53 -3.01
CA ASN A 29 9.54 17.92 -3.07
C ASN A 29 11.02 18.05 -2.71
N TRP A 30 11.49 17.34 -1.67
CA TRP A 30 12.91 17.29 -1.36
C TRP A 30 13.72 16.84 -2.60
N GLY A 31 13.30 15.78 -3.28
CA GLY A 31 13.99 15.29 -4.47
C GLY A 31 13.99 16.27 -5.66
N ARG A 32 12.96 17.13 -5.78
CA ARG A 32 12.90 18.19 -6.81
C ARG A 32 13.83 19.35 -6.49
N GLN A 33 13.94 19.73 -5.23
CA GLN A 33 14.77 20.84 -4.75
C GLN A 33 16.25 20.45 -4.72
N ASN A 34 16.57 19.17 -4.44
CA ASN A 34 17.93 18.68 -4.29
C ASN A 34 18.39 17.90 -5.53
N ARG A 35 18.57 18.61 -6.65
CA ARG A 35 18.93 18.01 -7.95
C ARG A 35 20.32 17.36 -7.98
N PHE A 36 21.20 17.73 -7.06
CA PHE A 36 22.53 17.15 -6.88
C PHE A 36 22.49 15.68 -6.43
N ALA A 37 21.38 15.24 -5.80
CA ALA A 37 21.20 13.86 -5.40
C ALA A 37 20.85 13.00 -6.63
N GLY A 38 21.75 12.09 -6.99
CA GLY A 38 21.54 11.13 -8.08
C GLY A 38 20.45 10.11 -7.76
N SER A 39 20.04 9.34 -8.76
CA SER A 39 18.96 8.34 -8.61
C SER A 39 19.28 7.26 -7.55
N LYS A 40 20.54 6.86 -7.41
CA LYS A 40 21.00 5.90 -6.40
C LYS A 40 20.90 6.51 -4.99
N ASP A 41 21.33 7.77 -4.83
CA ASP A 41 21.27 8.49 -3.55
C ASP A 41 19.82 8.66 -3.10
N ARG A 42 18.95 9.19 -3.99
CA ARG A 42 17.52 9.36 -3.69
C ARG A 42 16.84 8.05 -3.28
N ARG A 43 17.26 6.94 -3.88
CA ARG A 43 16.73 5.62 -3.49
C ARG A 43 17.16 5.26 -2.07
N LYS A 44 18.45 5.40 -1.74
CA LYS A 44 18.99 5.09 -0.42
C LYS A 44 18.35 5.96 0.67
N ILE A 45 18.26 7.27 0.42
CA ILE A 45 17.60 8.22 1.34
C ILE A 45 16.14 7.82 1.56
N ARG A 46 15.40 7.53 0.49
CA ARG A 46 14.02 7.05 0.59
C ARG A 46 13.91 5.76 1.39
N ASP A 47 14.79 4.80 1.15
CA ASP A 47 14.75 3.50 1.83
C ASP A 47 15.02 3.67 3.34
N ILE A 48 15.90 4.60 3.75
CA ILE A 48 16.12 5.00 5.15
C ILE A 48 14.85 5.61 5.74
N VAL A 49 14.26 6.62 5.08
CA VAL A 49 13.04 7.29 5.55
C VAL A 49 11.90 6.30 5.73
N TYR A 50 11.66 5.43 4.75
CA TYR A 50 10.61 4.41 4.83
C TYR A 50 10.85 3.39 5.94
N TYR A 51 12.09 2.99 6.17
CA TYR A 51 12.42 2.13 7.29
C TYR A 51 12.11 2.82 8.63
N CYS A 52 12.57 4.06 8.79
CA CYS A 52 12.30 4.85 10.00
C CYS A 52 10.80 5.00 10.26
N LEU A 53 10.00 5.28 9.23
CA LEU A 53 8.54 5.41 9.38
C LEU A 53 7.86 4.07 9.74
N ARG A 54 8.31 2.94 9.15
CA ARG A 54 7.75 1.63 9.53
C ARG A 54 8.05 1.28 10.97
N ASN A 55 9.19 1.71 11.51
CA ASN A 55 9.72 1.35 12.81
C ASN A 55 9.71 2.52 13.81
N LYS A 56 8.96 3.61 13.55
CA LYS A 56 9.06 4.90 14.24
C LYS A 56 9.06 4.76 15.77
N ARG A 57 8.04 4.13 16.34
CA ARG A 57 7.91 4.03 17.81
C ARG A 57 9.01 3.18 18.43
N TYR A 58 9.36 2.07 17.80
CA TYR A 58 10.48 1.23 18.25
C TYR A 58 11.80 2.02 18.26
N LEU A 59 12.10 2.73 17.19
CA LEU A 59 13.34 3.51 17.07
C LEU A 59 13.39 4.66 18.08
N LEU A 60 12.25 5.32 18.33
CA LEU A 60 12.14 6.42 19.31
C LEU A 60 12.09 5.91 20.76
N HIS A 61 11.67 4.69 21.02
CA HIS A 61 11.61 4.12 22.36
C HIS A 61 12.99 4.13 23.06
N ARG A 62 14.07 4.02 22.31
CA ARG A 62 15.46 4.14 22.81
C ARG A 62 15.73 5.50 23.51
N TRP A 63 14.97 6.54 23.12
CA TRP A 63 15.17 7.92 23.53
C TRP A 63 14.15 8.39 24.59
N SER A 64 13.19 7.55 24.98
CA SER A 64 11.95 7.92 25.70
C SER A 64 12.14 8.59 27.06
N ASN A 65 13.33 8.55 27.67
CA ASN A 65 13.60 9.10 28.99
C ASN A 65 14.61 10.25 28.98
N LYS A 66 14.91 10.87 27.84
CA LYS A 66 16.00 11.86 27.73
C LYS A 66 15.60 13.02 26.82
N GLU A 67 15.98 14.23 27.18
CA GLU A 67 15.87 15.40 26.33
C GLU A 67 16.51 15.14 24.97
N SER A 68 15.72 15.04 23.91
CA SER A 68 16.17 14.69 22.58
C SER A 68 16.06 15.90 21.64
N LYS A 69 17.11 16.15 20.89
CA LYS A 69 17.10 17.13 19.80
C LYS A 69 16.41 16.53 18.59
N GLY A 70 15.08 16.72 18.46
CA GLY A 70 14.33 16.42 17.25
C GLY A 70 14.19 14.93 16.89
N ASP A 71 12.98 14.49 16.62
CA ASP A 71 12.66 13.08 16.31
C ASP A 71 13.38 12.56 15.05
N GLY A 72 13.62 13.42 14.05
CA GLY A 72 14.28 13.01 12.81
C GLY A 72 15.69 12.50 13.02
N ARG A 73 16.48 13.19 13.85
CA ARG A 73 17.84 12.78 14.21
C ARG A 73 17.84 11.47 14.98
N ASN A 74 16.97 11.34 15.97
CA ASN A 74 16.86 10.11 16.79
C ASN A 74 16.50 8.89 15.96
N LEU A 75 15.60 9.05 14.99
CA LEU A 75 15.22 7.99 14.05
C LEU A 75 16.42 7.54 13.21
N VAL A 76 17.20 8.48 12.68
CA VAL A 76 18.37 8.17 11.85
C VAL A 76 19.48 7.52 12.68
N LEU A 77 19.75 8.02 13.89
CA LEU A 77 20.74 7.44 14.78
C LEU A 77 20.38 6.03 15.21
N SER A 78 19.11 5.78 15.55
CA SER A 78 18.64 4.42 15.87
C SER A 78 18.75 3.49 14.67
N PHE A 79 18.41 3.98 13.46
CA PHE A 79 18.58 3.20 12.23
C PHE A 79 20.05 2.82 12.02
N LEU A 80 20.97 3.79 12.14
CA LEU A 80 22.40 3.55 11.99
C LEU A 80 22.91 2.51 12.99
N TYR A 81 22.49 2.64 14.24
CA TYR A 81 22.88 1.69 15.28
C TYR A 81 22.38 0.27 14.96
N ASP A 82 21.10 0.12 14.64
CA ASP A 82 20.50 -1.19 14.37
C ASP A 82 21.13 -1.91 13.15
N HIS A 83 21.64 -1.15 12.16
CA HIS A 83 22.15 -1.72 10.91
C HIS A 83 23.66 -1.84 10.82
N TYR A 84 24.40 -0.98 11.52
CA TYR A 84 25.86 -0.87 11.30
C TYR A 84 26.72 -0.97 12.57
N HIS A 85 26.13 -0.87 13.78
CA HIS A 85 26.93 -0.88 15.00
C HIS A 85 27.69 -2.20 15.26
N ASN A 86 27.13 -3.33 14.82
CA ASN A 86 27.73 -4.67 14.97
C ASN A 86 28.42 -5.16 13.69
N ASP A 87 28.50 -4.31 12.65
CA ASP A 87 29.22 -4.64 11.43
C ASP A 87 30.71 -4.32 11.60
N HIS A 88 31.48 -5.33 11.91
CA HIS A 88 32.94 -5.22 12.08
C HIS A 88 33.69 -4.78 10.80
N LEU A 89 33.01 -4.80 9.64
CA LEU A 89 33.57 -4.41 8.35
C LEU A 89 33.32 -2.93 8.02
N THR A 90 32.38 -2.28 8.72
CA THR A 90 32.00 -0.89 8.47
C THR A 90 32.50 0.02 9.60
N ASP A 91 33.38 0.97 9.26
CA ASP A 91 33.73 2.05 10.20
C ASP A 91 32.51 2.95 10.41
N PHE A 92 31.92 2.87 11.63
CA PHE A 92 30.73 3.66 11.98
C PHE A 92 30.94 5.17 11.85
N ASN A 93 32.18 5.66 11.94
CA ASN A 93 32.51 7.07 11.84
C ASN A 93 32.28 7.64 10.43
N ILE A 94 32.27 6.82 9.38
CA ILE A 94 32.00 7.29 8.00
C ILE A 94 30.62 7.96 7.84
N PHE A 95 29.70 7.67 8.75
CA PHE A 95 28.34 8.23 8.71
C PHE A 95 28.24 9.65 9.27
N PHE A 96 29.31 10.15 9.90
CA PHE A 96 29.34 11.45 10.57
C PHE A 96 30.39 12.38 9.92
N GLY A 97 30.21 13.68 10.15
CA GLY A 97 31.16 14.68 9.70
C GLY A 97 30.91 16.06 10.32
N SER A 98 31.83 16.99 10.08
CA SER A 98 31.79 18.36 10.65
C SER A 98 31.23 19.40 9.68
N ARG A 99 30.93 19.04 8.43
CA ARG A 99 30.39 19.97 7.43
C ARG A 99 28.89 20.12 7.58
N ASP A 100 28.33 21.26 7.18
CA ASP A 100 26.89 21.55 7.30
C ASP A 100 25.97 20.51 6.64
N PHE A 101 26.43 19.88 5.57
CA PHE A 101 25.69 18.85 4.85
C PHE A 101 25.97 17.41 5.33
N ASP A 102 26.85 17.22 6.33
CA ASP A 102 27.10 15.92 6.94
C ASP A 102 26.15 15.67 8.12
N LEU A 103 25.85 14.41 8.40
CA LEU A 103 25.25 14.04 9.68
C LEU A 103 26.26 14.43 10.78
N GLN A 104 25.84 15.30 11.69
CA GLN A 104 26.71 15.86 12.71
C GLN A 104 27.20 14.77 13.68
N LEU A 105 28.42 14.99 14.22
CA LEU A 105 29.05 14.09 15.20
C LEU A 105 28.11 13.82 16.40
N LEU A 106 28.24 12.64 16.99
CA LEU A 106 27.46 12.27 18.18
C LEU A 106 27.89 13.11 19.38
N SER A 107 26.91 13.62 20.12
CA SER A 107 27.14 14.15 21.47
C SER A 107 27.43 13.00 22.45
N ASP A 108 28.00 13.34 23.61
CA ASP A 108 28.26 12.33 24.66
C ASP A 108 26.98 11.69 25.16
N THR A 109 25.90 12.46 25.26
CA THR A 109 24.56 11.92 25.61
C THR A 109 24.09 10.90 24.57
N GLU A 110 24.20 11.21 23.28
CA GLU A 110 23.81 10.29 22.21
C GLU A 110 24.67 9.02 22.21
N ARG A 111 26.00 9.15 22.43
CA ARG A 111 26.91 7.99 22.58
C ARG A 111 26.47 7.08 23.72
N ASN A 112 26.17 7.66 24.88
CA ASN A 112 25.71 6.90 26.05
C ASN A 112 24.39 6.20 25.83
N ILE A 113 23.44 6.81 25.12
CA ILE A 113 22.16 6.20 24.77
C ILE A 113 22.36 5.03 23.82
N LEU A 114 23.16 5.22 22.76
CA LEU A 114 23.42 4.22 21.75
C LEU A 114 24.25 3.05 22.29
N SER A 115 25.17 3.28 23.23
CA SER A 115 25.99 2.22 23.85
C SER A 115 25.18 1.30 24.78
N ASN A 116 23.99 1.71 25.19
CA ASN A 116 23.12 0.89 26.03
C ASN A 116 22.50 -0.28 25.21
N LYS A 117 23.17 -1.44 25.25
CA LYS A 117 22.85 -2.65 24.47
C LYS A 117 21.53 -3.33 24.84
N SER A 118 20.79 -2.85 25.86
CA SER A 118 19.66 -3.56 26.46
C SER A 118 18.33 -3.49 25.70
N LEU A 119 18.25 -2.72 24.62
CA LEU A 119 16.99 -2.50 23.88
C LEU A 119 16.84 -3.44 22.69
N LYS A 120 16.62 -4.72 22.99
CA LYS A 120 16.15 -5.66 21.95
C LYS A 120 14.64 -5.51 21.78
N ARG A 121 14.15 -5.52 20.53
CA ARG A 121 12.72 -5.42 20.20
C ARG A 121 11.88 -6.48 20.92
N GLU A 122 12.44 -7.67 21.10
CA GLU A 122 11.79 -8.81 21.77
C GLU A 122 11.52 -8.54 23.26
N ALA A 123 12.30 -7.66 23.89
CA ALA A 123 12.11 -7.26 25.29
C ALA A 123 11.02 -6.22 25.50
N ILE A 124 10.51 -5.61 24.42
CA ILE A 124 9.44 -4.62 24.50
C ILE A 124 8.11 -5.33 24.69
N ARG A 125 7.40 -5.02 25.79
CA ARG A 125 6.11 -5.63 26.15
C ARG A 125 4.92 -4.97 25.46
N GLU A 126 5.01 -3.68 25.19
CA GLU A 126 3.93 -2.89 24.59
C GLU A 126 3.89 -3.09 23.06
N ASP A 127 2.89 -3.80 22.57
CA ASP A 127 2.74 -4.12 21.16
C ASP A 127 2.74 -2.89 20.24
N PRO A 128 2.08 -1.77 20.56
CA PRO A 128 2.14 -0.56 19.74
C PRO A 128 3.56 0.00 19.56
N VAL A 129 4.41 -0.12 20.57
CA VAL A 129 5.83 0.25 20.47
C VAL A 129 6.61 -0.80 19.69
N LYS A 130 6.46 -2.07 20.06
CA LYS A 130 7.12 -3.20 19.45
C LYS A 130 6.90 -3.28 17.93
N TYR A 131 5.67 -3.08 17.48
CA TYR A 131 5.26 -3.18 16.09
C TYR A 131 5.04 -1.82 15.41
N SER A 132 5.33 -0.72 16.11
CA SER A 132 5.29 0.64 15.58
C SER A 132 3.97 1.03 14.92
N TYR A 133 2.89 1.13 15.70
CA TYR A 133 1.60 1.68 15.29
C TYR A 133 1.00 2.56 16.40
N PRO A 134 -0.01 3.43 16.11
CA PRO A 134 -0.68 4.26 17.12
C PRO A 134 -1.44 3.44 18.17
N ASP A 135 -1.39 3.86 19.45
CA ASP A 135 -2.00 3.12 20.59
C ASP A 135 -3.49 2.89 20.44
N PHE A 136 -4.23 3.86 19.91
CA PHE A 136 -5.68 3.76 19.75
C PHE A 136 -6.12 2.61 18.83
N LEU A 137 -5.22 2.08 18.00
CA LEU A 137 -5.49 0.97 17.08
C LEU A 137 -5.27 -0.41 17.73
N ASP A 138 -4.67 -0.48 18.91
CA ASP A 138 -4.23 -1.76 19.50
C ASP A 138 -5.41 -2.73 19.67
N LYS A 139 -6.50 -2.28 20.26
CA LYS A 139 -7.70 -3.09 20.48
C LYS A 139 -8.33 -3.54 19.16
N SER A 140 -8.49 -2.65 18.20
CA SER A 140 -9.09 -2.92 16.88
C SER A 140 -8.25 -3.91 16.08
N LEU A 141 -6.93 -3.71 16.00
CA LEU A 141 -6.04 -4.60 15.27
C LEU A 141 -6.00 -6.01 15.89
N LYS A 142 -5.94 -6.12 17.22
CA LYS A 142 -5.96 -7.42 17.91
C LYS A 142 -7.28 -8.16 17.69
N ARG A 143 -8.41 -7.45 17.74
CA ARG A 143 -9.73 -8.02 17.46
C ARG A 143 -9.81 -8.52 16.02
N SER A 144 -9.46 -7.69 15.05
CA SER A 144 -9.61 -7.99 13.62
C SER A 144 -8.64 -9.09 13.14
N LEU A 145 -7.42 -9.15 13.68
CA LEU A 145 -6.38 -10.07 13.21
C LEU A 145 -6.27 -11.35 14.05
N GLY A 146 -6.80 -11.36 15.27
CA GLY A 146 -6.82 -12.51 16.16
C GLY A 146 -5.44 -13.17 16.32
N LYS A 147 -5.37 -14.46 16.09
CA LYS A 147 -4.12 -15.27 16.22
C LYS A 147 -3.00 -14.87 15.27
N ASP A 148 -3.30 -14.21 14.17
CA ASP A 148 -2.30 -13.80 13.17
C ASP A 148 -1.76 -12.39 13.40
N PHE A 149 -2.28 -11.67 14.42
CA PHE A 149 -1.90 -10.30 14.74
C PHE A 149 -0.39 -10.10 14.78
N SER A 150 0.32 -10.83 15.64
CA SER A 150 1.77 -10.65 15.82
C SER A 150 2.55 -10.90 14.54
N LYS A 151 2.19 -11.95 13.79
CA LYS A 151 2.86 -12.30 12.52
C LYS A 151 2.66 -11.22 11.45
N ILE A 152 1.44 -10.69 11.33
CA ILE A 152 1.11 -9.64 10.37
C ILE A 152 1.81 -8.33 10.75
N MET A 153 1.77 -7.95 12.03
CA MET A 153 2.41 -6.72 12.48
C MET A 153 3.94 -6.77 12.34
N GLU A 154 4.56 -7.92 12.61
CA GLU A 154 6.00 -8.13 12.35
C GLU A 154 6.34 -8.02 10.86
N LEU A 155 5.50 -8.60 9.99
CA LEU A 155 5.66 -8.47 8.53
C LEU A 155 5.62 -7.00 8.10
N PHE A 156 4.81 -6.17 8.74
CA PHE A 156 4.63 -4.75 8.40
C PHE A 156 5.83 -3.85 8.76
N LEU A 157 6.76 -4.34 9.55
CA LEU A 157 8.05 -3.69 9.79
C LEU A 157 9.00 -3.81 8.59
N LYS A 158 8.76 -4.76 7.69
CA LYS A 158 9.61 -5.08 6.53
C LYS A 158 9.10 -4.37 5.26
N ARG A 159 9.99 -4.23 4.29
CA ARG A 159 9.63 -3.67 2.97
C ARG A 159 8.66 -4.60 2.23
N ALA A 160 7.66 -4.03 1.57
CA ALA A 160 6.76 -4.77 0.71
C ALA A 160 7.47 -5.30 -0.54
N SER A 161 7.15 -6.52 -0.94
CA SER A 161 7.58 -7.09 -2.23
C SER A 161 6.95 -6.31 -3.39
N VAL A 162 7.62 -6.34 -4.54
CA VAL A 162 7.10 -5.74 -5.77
C VAL A 162 6.54 -6.85 -6.64
N PHE A 163 5.30 -6.64 -7.09
CA PHE A 163 4.64 -7.55 -8.01
C PHE A 163 4.22 -6.84 -9.29
N ILE A 164 4.19 -7.59 -10.36
CA ILE A 164 3.57 -7.21 -11.63
C ILE A 164 2.51 -8.26 -11.99
N ARG A 165 1.54 -7.86 -12.78
CA ARG A 165 0.50 -8.71 -13.33
C ARG A 165 0.63 -8.74 -14.84
N ALA A 166 0.72 -9.94 -15.42
CA ALA A 166 0.71 -10.13 -16.87
C ALA A 166 -0.61 -9.61 -17.48
N ASN A 167 -0.52 -8.94 -18.60
CA ASN A 167 -1.70 -8.50 -19.36
C ASN A 167 -2.09 -9.57 -20.38
N LYS A 168 -3.05 -10.42 -20.02
CA LYS A 168 -3.48 -11.57 -20.85
C LYS A 168 -4.15 -11.17 -22.16
N ILE A 169 -4.57 -9.92 -22.32
CA ILE A 169 -5.02 -9.38 -23.61
C ILE A 169 -3.87 -9.41 -24.66
N LYS A 170 -2.62 -9.33 -24.19
CA LYS A 170 -1.44 -9.15 -25.06
C LYS A 170 -0.44 -10.28 -25.00
N ILE A 171 -0.29 -10.94 -23.86
CA ILE A 171 0.78 -11.91 -23.64
C ILE A 171 0.42 -12.92 -22.56
N SER A 172 0.86 -14.16 -22.71
CA SER A 172 0.76 -15.15 -21.64
C SER A 172 1.76 -14.84 -20.52
N THR A 173 1.45 -15.26 -19.29
CA THR A 173 2.37 -15.11 -18.15
C THR A 173 3.70 -15.84 -18.39
N LYS A 174 3.66 -17.00 -19.03
CA LYS A 174 4.85 -17.78 -19.38
C LYS A 174 5.77 -17.01 -20.33
N ASP A 175 5.23 -16.47 -21.42
CA ASP A 175 6.01 -15.74 -22.42
C ASP A 175 6.55 -14.43 -21.85
N LEU A 176 5.76 -13.71 -21.05
CA LEU A 176 6.23 -12.51 -20.33
C LEU A 176 7.41 -12.86 -19.41
N THR A 177 7.29 -13.94 -18.63
CA THR A 177 8.36 -14.40 -17.74
C THR A 177 9.65 -14.69 -18.53
N SER A 178 9.54 -15.40 -19.65
CA SER A 178 10.70 -15.73 -20.52
C SER A 178 11.35 -14.47 -21.07
N LYS A 179 10.55 -13.51 -21.57
CA LYS A 179 11.07 -12.23 -22.11
C LYS A 179 11.80 -11.42 -21.03
N LEU A 180 11.22 -11.30 -19.84
CA LEU A 180 11.81 -10.52 -18.75
C LEU A 180 13.10 -11.17 -18.23
N LYS A 181 13.14 -12.50 -18.11
CA LYS A 181 14.36 -13.24 -17.74
C LYS A 181 15.48 -13.07 -18.77
N ALA A 182 15.16 -13.10 -20.06
CA ALA A 182 16.12 -12.87 -21.12
C ALA A 182 16.75 -11.46 -21.09
N GLU A 183 16.04 -10.47 -20.52
CA GLU A 183 16.57 -9.12 -20.30
C GLU A 183 17.29 -8.96 -18.93
N GLY A 184 17.50 -10.06 -18.19
CA GLY A 184 18.24 -10.06 -16.92
C GLY A 184 17.39 -9.67 -15.69
N PHE A 185 16.04 -9.66 -15.81
CA PHE A 185 15.18 -9.48 -14.64
C PHE A 185 14.99 -10.81 -13.92
N GLU A 186 15.13 -10.77 -12.60
CA GLU A 186 14.82 -11.90 -11.73
C GLU A 186 13.35 -11.88 -11.36
N ILE A 187 12.60 -12.80 -11.97
CA ILE A 187 11.14 -12.88 -11.87
C ILE A 187 10.74 -14.26 -11.37
N GLU A 188 9.86 -14.27 -10.35
CA GLU A 188 9.31 -15.47 -9.72
C GLU A 188 7.80 -15.53 -9.94
N PRO A 189 7.28 -16.50 -10.72
CA PRO A 189 5.84 -16.74 -10.86
C PRO A 189 5.20 -17.15 -9.52
N GLN A 190 3.96 -16.70 -9.27
CA GLN A 190 3.23 -17.02 -8.07
C GLN A 190 2.27 -18.20 -8.31
N ILE A 191 2.44 -19.28 -7.52
CA ILE A 191 1.68 -20.55 -7.72
C ILE A 191 0.18 -20.34 -7.56
N LYS A 192 -0.22 -19.62 -6.51
CA LYS A 192 -1.64 -19.37 -6.19
C LYS A 192 -2.31 -18.28 -7.05
N ASN A 193 -1.53 -17.51 -7.80
CA ASN A 193 -2.05 -16.47 -8.67
C ASN A 193 -1.26 -16.49 -10.00
N ARG A 194 -1.80 -17.20 -10.98
CA ARG A 194 -1.13 -17.52 -12.25
C ARG A 194 -0.69 -16.31 -13.07
N ASP A 195 -1.28 -15.13 -12.85
CA ASP A 195 -0.96 -13.92 -13.60
C ASP A 195 0.05 -13.02 -12.83
N ALA A 196 0.32 -13.34 -11.58
CA ALA A 196 1.22 -12.58 -10.71
C ALA A 196 2.67 -13.05 -10.83
N LEU A 197 3.57 -12.08 -10.97
CA LEU A 197 5.01 -12.27 -11.01
C LEU A 197 5.64 -11.39 -9.93
N LYS A 198 6.44 -11.99 -9.05
CA LYS A 198 7.24 -11.26 -8.06
C LYS A 198 8.52 -10.79 -8.71
N VAL A 199 8.86 -9.54 -8.50
CA VAL A 199 10.09 -8.91 -9.00
C VAL A 199 11.13 -8.91 -7.89
N LEU A 200 12.22 -9.65 -8.08
CA LEU A 200 13.26 -9.81 -7.06
C LEU A 200 14.34 -8.73 -7.16
N ASN A 201 14.64 -8.27 -8.38
CA ASN A 201 15.65 -7.24 -8.62
C ASN A 201 15.14 -6.10 -9.52
N ALA A 202 15.89 -5.01 -9.57
CA ALA A 202 15.82 -3.95 -10.59
C ALA A 202 14.41 -3.42 -10.97
N SER A 203 13.43 -3.46 -10.04
CA SER A 203 12.03 -3.04 -10.30
C SER A 203 11.88 -1.65 -10.94
N ASN A 204 12.82 -0.72 -10.67
CA ASN A 204 12.81 0.61 -11.28
C ASN A 204 13.19 0.57 -12.79
N LYS A 205 14.12 -0.30 -13.17
CA LYS A 205 14.48 -0.50 -14.59
C LYS A 205 13.32 -1.11 -15.34
N LEU A 206 12.59 -2.03 -14.70
CA LEU A 206 11.43 -2.69 -15.27
C LEU A 206 10.32 -1.68 -15.67
N LYS A 207 10.13 -0.62 -14.88
CA LYS A 207 9.20 0.48 -15.22
C LYS A 207 9.62 1.26 -16.46
N LEU A 208 10.90 1.26 -16.80
CA LEU A 208 11.46 1.94 -17.97
C LEU A 208 11.60 1.00 -19.18
N SER A 209 11.27 -0.29 -19.03
CA SER A 209 11.38 -1.26 -20.11
C SER A 209 10.35 -1.00 -21.23
N LYS A 210 10.68 -1.44 -22.44
CA LYS A 210 9.75 -1.39 -23.56
C LYS A 210 8.51 -2.25 -23.30
N HIS A 211 8.63 -3.36 -22.57
CA HIS A 211 7.51 -4.24 -22.21
C HIS A 211 6.47 -3.54 -21.35
N PHE A 212 6.90 -2.62 -20.45
CA PHE A 212 5.97 -1.79 -19.69
C PHE A 212 5.31 -0.74 -20.60
N SER A 213 6.07 -0.08 -21.46
CA SER A 213 5.52 0.92 -22.39
C SER A 213 4.56 0.31 -23.42
N GLU A 214 4.79 -0.94 -23.83
CA GLU A 214 3.90 -1.74 -24.68
C GLU A 214 2.66 -2.27 -23.94
N GLY A 215 2.61 -2.15 -22.60
CA GLY A 215 1.48 -2.60 -21.78
C GLY A 215 1.36 -4.11 -21.66
N LEU A 216 2.48 -4.84 -21.70
CA LEU A 216 2.50 -6.29 -21.52
C LEU A 216 2.27 -6.70 -20.07
N PHE A 217 2.46 -5.79 -19.12
CA PHE A 217 2.17 -5.98 -17.69
C PHE A 217 1.81 -4.67 -17.01
N GLU A 218 1.23 -4.80 -15.81
CA GLU A 218 0.95 -3.71 -14.89
C GLU A 218 1.61 -3.98 -13.53
N PHE A 219 2.12 -2.93 -12.86
CA PHE A 219 2.50 -3.02 -11.46
C PHE A 219 1.22 -3.08 -10.62
N GLN A 220 1.03 -4.18 -9.90
CA GLN A 220 -0.11 -4.38 -9.02
C GLN A 220 0.30 -5.31 -7.88
N ASP A 221 -0.08 -4.96 -6.64
CA ASP A 221 0.17 -5.80 -5.48
C ASP A 221 -0.52 -7.17 -5.59
N LEU A 222 0.09 -8.21 -4.99
CA LEU A 222 -0.43 -9.56 -5.03
C LEU A 222 -1.81 -9.67 -4.39
N GLY A 223 -2.04 -9.03 -3.22
CA GLY A 223 -3.33 -9.03 -2.56
C GLY A 223 -4.42 -8.39 -3.41
N SER A 224 -4.12 -7.26 -4.08
CA SER A 224 -5.04 -6.64 -5.04
C SER A 224 -5.35 -7.54 -6.24
N GLN A 225 -4.39 -8.33 -6.73
CA GLN A 225 -4.62 -9.31 -7.78
C GLN A 225 -5.48 -10.48 -7.29
N GLN A 226 -5.26 -10.95 -6.04
CA GLN A 226 -6.06 -12.00 -5.41
C GLN A 226 -7.53 -11.57 -5.23
N VAL A 227 -7.76 -10.30 -4.85
CA VAL A 227 -9.13 -9.75 -4.80
C VAL A 227 -9.83 -9.91 -6.15
N VAL A 228 -9.18 -9.50 -7.24
CA VAL A 228 -9.77 -9.59 -8.59
C VAL A 228 -10.06 -11.04 -9.00
N ASN A 229 -9.17 -11.98 -8.67
CA ASN A 229 -9.39 -13.40 -8.95
C ASN A 229 -10.58 -13.99 -8.18
N ASN A 230 -11.01 -13.33 -7.10
CA ASN A 230 -12.19 -13.70 -6.32
C ASN A 230 -13.47 -12.97 -6.77
N ILE A 231 -13.41 -12.10 -7.78
CA ILE A 231 -14.58 -11.49 -8.42
C ILE A 231 -15.11 -12.48 -9.45
N VAL A 232 -16.18 -13.16 -9.10
CA VAL A 232 -16.83 -14.17 -9.96
C VAL A 232 -17.95 -13.50 -10.75
N VAL A 233 -17.72 -13.29 -12.03
CA VAL A 233 -18.70 -12.78 -13.00
C VAL A 233 -18.68 -13.64 -14.27
N LYS A 234 -19.70 -13.52 -15.10
CA LYS A 234 -19.78 -14.26 -16.38
C LYS A 234 -19.40 -13.35 -17.54
N GLU A 235 -18.95 -13.94 -18.64
CA GLU A 235 -18.75 -13.20 -19.90
C GLU A 235 -20.04 -12.53 -20.35
N GLY A 236 -19.93 -11.36 -20.95
CA GLY A 236 -21.04 -10.52 -21.38
C GLY A 236 -21.74 -9.71 -20.29
N MET A 237 -21.43 -9.94 -18.99
CA MET A 237 -22.00 -9.12 -17.91
C MET A 237 -21.53 -7.69 -17.98
N SER A 238 -22.44 -6.77 -17.61
CA SER A 238 -22.17 -5.35 -17.39
C SER A 238 -21.66 -5.12 -15.97
N ILE A 239 -20.47 -4.53 -15.83
CA ILE A 239 -19.79 -4.35 -14.55
C ILE A 239 -19.41 -2.89 -14.38
N LEU A 240 -19.79 -2.28 -13.27
CA LEU A 240 -19.38 -0.94 -12.86
C LEU A 240 -18.28 -1.01 -11.80
N ASP A 241 -17.13 -0.43 -12.06
CA ASP A 241 -16.12 -0.08 -11.03
C ASP A 241 -16.42 1.35 -10.56
N PHE A 242 -17.08 1.48 -9.39
CA PHE A 242 -17.64 2.75 -8.91
C PHE A 242 -16.61 3.66 -8.27
N CYS A 243 -15.56 3.10 -7.66
CA CYS A 243 -14.44 3.84 -7.07
C CYS A 243 -13.14 3.55 -7.83
N ALA A 244 -13.17 3.68 -9.15
CA ALA A 244 -12.16 3.12 -10.05
C ALA A 244 -10.73 3.66 -9.84
N GLY A 245 -10.59 4.90 -9.35
CA GLY A 245 -9.30 5.52 -9.08
C GLY A 245 -8.34 5.46 -10.28
N GLY A 246 -7.15 4.89 -10.06
CA GLY A 246 -6.15 4.67 -11.10
C GLY A 246 -6.39 3.43 -11.98
N GLY A 247 -7.51 2.72 -11.81
CA GLY A 247 -7.94 1.63 -12.67
C GLY A 247 -7.26 0.28 -12.45
N GLY A 248 -6.60 0.08 -11.30
CA GLY A 248 -5.85 -1.16 -11.07
C GLY A 248 -6.72 -2.43 -11.15
N LYS A 249 -7.91 -2.41 -10.53
CA LYS A 249 -8.86 -3.53 -10.52
C LYS A 249 -9.59 -3.67 -11.85
N SER A 250 -10.06 -2.58 -12.44
CA SER A 250 -10.66 -2.57 -13.79
C SER A 250 -9.72 -3.15 -14.85
N LEU A 251 -8.44 -2.74 -14.88
CA LEU A 251 -7.44 -3.28 -15.82
C LEU A 251 -7.17 -4.77 -15.57
N ALA A 252 -7.24 -5.20 -14.33
CA ALA A 252 -7.08 -6.62 -13.99
C ALA A 252 -8.26 -7.44 -14.49
N LEU A 253 -9.49 -6.96 -14.32
CA LEU A 253 -10.70 -7.61 -14.84
C LEU A 253 -10.70 -7.67 -16.36
N ALA A 254 -10.44 -6.56 -17.05
CA ALA A 254 -10.33 -6.53 -18.50
C ALA A 254 -9.31 -7.57 -19.01
N SER A 255 -8.17 -7.69 -18.34
CA SER A 255 -7.14 -8.69 -18.64
C SER A 255 -7.61 -10.11 -18.34
N HIS A 256 -8.24 -10.34 -17.18
CA HIS A 256 -8.72 -11.65 -16.76
C HIS A 256 -9.74 -12.25 -17.73
N PHE A 257 -10.70 -11.43 -18.16
CA PHE A 257 -11.76 -11.81 -19.09
C PHE A 257 -11.42 -11.53 -20.56
N SER A 258 -10.19 -11.16 -20.89
CA SER A 258 -9.78 -10.85 -22.28
C SER A 258 -10.71 -9.87 -23.00
N ASN A 259 -11.23 -8.88 -22.26
CA ASN A 259 -12.26 -7.90 -22.68
C ASN A 259 -13.65 -8.51 -23.02
N ASN A 260 -13.97 -9.73 -22.59
CA ASN A 260 -15.27 -10.37 -22.83
C ASN A 260 -16.35 -10.02 -21.79
N ILE A 261 -16.19 -8.86 -21.13
CA ILE A 261 -17.16 -8.24 -20.21
C ILE A 261 -17.41 -6.79 -20.64
N GLU A 262 -18.59 -6.23 -20.31
CA GLU A 262 -18.85 -4.82 -20.50
C GLU A 262 -18.43 -4.03 -19.25
N LEU A 263 -17.21 -3.46 -19.27
CA LEU A 263 -16.65 -2.79 -18.11
C LEU A 263 -16.84 -1.27 -18.18
N TYR A 264 -17.42 -0.74 -17.12
CA TYR A 264 -17.66 0.68 -16.90
C TYR A 264 -16.85 1.16 -15.70
N ALA A 265 -16.31 2.37 -15.76
CA ALA A 265 -15.51 2.95 -14.69
C ALA A 265 -16.01 4.35 -14.34
N TYR A 266 -16.22 4.58 -13.06
CA TYR A 266 -16.60 5.85 -12.48
C TYR A 266 -15.73 6.15 -11.25
N ASP A 267 -15.42 7.41 -11.02
CA ASP A 267 -14.79 7.90 -9.79
C ASP A 267 -15.29 9.31 -9.53
N LEU A 268 -15.73 9.59 -8.29
CA LEU A 268 -16.20 10.90 -7.86
C LEU A 268 -15.17 12.01 -8.16
N ASN A 269 -13.89 11.71 -8.03
CA ASN A 269 -12.81 12.59 -8.46
C ASN A 269 -12.36 12.23 -9.88
N SER A 270 -13.01 12.84 -10.87
CA SER A 270 -12.74 12.59 -12.30
C SER A 270 -11.27 12.81 -12.71
N SER A 271 -10.50 13.60 -11.94
CA SER A 271 -9.07 13.81 -12.20
C SER A 271 -8.26 12.51 -12.08
N ARG A 272 -8.71 11.56 -11.26
CA ARG A 272 -8.10 10.24 -11.09
C ARG A 272 -8.28 9.35 -12.33
N LEU A 273 -9.31 9.61 -13.13
CA LEU A 273 -9.56 8.86 -14.36
C LEU A 273 -8.61 9.24 -15.51
N LYS A 274 -8.00 10.44 -15.49
CA LYS A 274 -7.07 10.86 -16.56
C LYS A 274 -5.88 9.90 -16.74
N PRO A 275 -5.08 9.58 -15.71
CA PRO A 275 -4.00 8.59 -15.84
C PRO A 275 -4.53 7.18 -16.10
N PHE A 276 -5.74 6.86 -15.63
CA PHE A 276 -6.36 5.56 -15.90
C PHE A 276 -6.68 5.39 -17.40
N LYS A 277 -7.23 6.40 -18.09
CA LYS A 277 -7.49 6.36 -19.53
C LYS A 277 -6.22 6.04 -20.33
N ILE A 278 -5.08 6.65 -19.94
CA ILE A 278 -3.77 6.38 -20.58
C ILE A 278 -3.35 4.91 -20.38
N ARG A 279 -3.51 4.40 -19.15
CA ARG A 279 -3.19 3.01 -18.83
C ARG A 279 -4.10 2.03 -19.57
N ALA A 280 -5.41 2.31 -19.65
CA ALA A 280 -6.37 1.48 -20.38
C ALA A 280 -6.01 1.38 -21.88
N LYS A 281 -5.67 2.51 -22.50
CA LYS A 281 -5.19 2.54 -23.89
C LYS A 281 -3.91 1.69 -24.05
N ARG A 282 -2.93 1.86 -23.20
CA ARG A 282 -1.68 1.10 -23.20
C ARG A 282 -1.92 -0.41 -23.06
N ALA A 283 -2.82 -0.79 -22.16
CA ALA A 283 -3.17 -2.18 -21.90
C ALA A 283 -4.13 -2.80 -22.93
N CYS A 284 -4.66 -2.03 -23.89
CA CYS A 284 -5.74 -2.43 -24.80
C CYS A 284 -7.00 -2.90 -24.05
N ALA A 285 -7.26 -2.37 -22.86
CA ALA A 285 -8.44 -2.68 -22.08
C ALA A 285 -9.67 -1.88 -22.60
N LYS A 286 -10.77 -2.59 -22.88
CA LYS A 286 -12.04 -1.99 -23.32
C LYS A 286 -12.82 -1.55 -22.09
N ILE A 287 -12.82 -0.24 -21.80
CA ILE A 287 -13.46 0.34 -20.60
C ILE A 287 -14.23 1.58 -21.03
N LYS A 288 -15.50 1.66 -20.64
CA LYS A 288 -16.37 2.82 -20.84
C LYS A 288 -16.30 3.70 -19.58
N PHE A 289 -15.82 4.93 -19.72
CA PHE A 289 -15.70 5.88 -18.60
C PHE A 289 -16.99 6.68 -18.48
N LEU A 290 -17.57 6.72 -17.29
CA LEU A 290 -18.82 7.41 -16.99
C LEU A 290 -18.57 8.66 -16.15
N ASP A 291 -19.47 9.63 -16.26
CA ASP A 291 -19.68 10.74 -15.35
C ASP A 291 -21.05 10.62 -14.65
N ASP A 292 -21.38 11.54 -13.74
CA ASP A 292 -22.63 11.52 -12.99
C ASP A 292 -23.88 11.48 -13.89
N ARG A 293 -23.88 12.22 -14.99
CA ARG A 293 -25.01 12.28 -15.93
C ARG A 293 -25.20 10.95 -16.64
N MET A 294 -24.09 10.31 -17.02
CA MET A 294 -24.07 9.03 -17.71
C MET A 294 -24.43 7.85 -16.79
N LEU A 295 -24.25 7.99 -15.47
CA LEU A 295 -24.68 7.00 -14.49
C LEU A 295 -26.19 7.00 -14.23
N PHE A 296 -26.84 8.16 -14.38
CA PHE A 296 -28.26 8.30 -14.10
C PHE A 296 -29.10 7.30 -14.94
N GLY A 297 -29.98 6.58 -14.27
CA GLY A 297 -30.87 5.59 -14.89
C GLY A 297 -30.20 4.30 -15.37
N LYS A 298 -28.90 4.11 -15.13
CA LYS A 298 -28.20 2.86 -15.46
C LYS A 298 -28.25 1.86 -14.30
N SER A 299 -28.24 0.59 -14.67
CA SER A 299 -28.00 -0.50 -13.74
C SER A 299 -27.08 -1.55 -14.35
N PHE A 300 -26.43 -2.35 -13.49
CA PHE A 300 -25.36 -3.26 -13.87
C PHE A 300 -25.56 -4.63 -13.20
N ASP A 301 -25.03 -5.67 -13.83
CA ASP A 301 -25.09 -7.03 -13.26
C ASP A 301 -24.15 -7.18 -12.06
N ALA A 302 -23.08 -6.42 -12.05
CA ALA A 302 -22.17 -6.35 -10.92
C ALA A 302 -21.65 -4.92 -10.70
N VAL A 303 -21.50 -4.52 -9.43
CA VAL A 303 -20.86 -3.26 -9.05
C VAL A 303 -19.69 -3.57 -8.12
N ILE A 304 -18.52 -3.04 -8.47
CA ILE A 304 -17.30 -3.13 -7.66
C ILE A 304 -17.14 -1.81 -6.91
N VAL A 305 -16.96 -1.91 -5.61
CA VAL A 305 -16.70 -0.79 -4.71
C VAL A 305 -15.34 -1.02 -4.06
N ASP A 306 -14.26 -0.53 -4.70
CA ASP A 306 -12.95 -0.41 -4.06
C ASP A 306 -12.96 0.82 -3.16
N ALA A 307 -13.56 0.67 -1.97
CA ALA A 307 -13.96 1.77 -1.12
C ALA A 307 -12.74 2.56 -0.59
N PRO A 308 -12.85 3.89 -0.48
CA PRO A 308 -11.86 4.68 0.25
C PRO A 308 -11.79 4.17 1.70
N CYS A 309 -10.59 3.89 2.18
CA CYS A 309 -10.37 3.29 3.51
C CYS A 309 -9.05 3.76 4.12
N SER A 310 -8.79 3.37 5.36
CA SER A 310 -7.55 3.71 6.10
C SER A 310 -6.27 3.24 5.41
N GLY A 311 -6.37 2.26 4.51
CA GLY A 311 -5.21 1.64 3.89
C GLY A 311 -4.34 0.83 4.87
N SER A 312 -4.89 0.44 6.02
CA SER A 312 -4.12 -0.25 7.07
C SER A 312 -3.46 -1.55 6.59
N GLY A 313 -4.02 -2.22 5.59
CA GLY A 313 -3.43 -3.39 4.95
C GLY A 313 -2.20 -3.10 4.09
N THR A 314 -1.89 -1.83 3.80
CA THR A 314 -0.81 -1.41 2.91
C THR A 314 0.35 -0.70 3.62
N TRP A 315 0.36 -0.60 4.95
CA TRP A 315 1.32 0.20 5.73
C TRP A 315 2.79 -0.12 5.48
N ARG A 316 3.12 -1.36 5.12
CA ARG A 316 4.50 -1.70 4.76
C ARG A 316 4.94 -1.06 3.44
N ARG A 317 3.98 -0.75 2.54
CA ARG A 317 4.19 -0.07 1.26
C ARG A 317 4.09 1.45 1.41
N ASP A 318 3.09 1.90 2.17
CA ASP A 318 2.83 3.31 2.47
C ASP A 318 2.75 3.54 3.99
N PRO A 319 3.90 3.67 4.68
CA PRO A 319 3.91 3.88 6.12
C PRO A 319 3.45 5.29 6.53
N PHE A 320 3.29 6.24 5.60
CA PHE A 320 2.82 7.60 5.91
C PHE A 320 1.36 7.57 6.40
N THR A 321 0.51 6.79 5.75
CA THR A 321 -0.92 6.69 6.08
C THR A 321 -1.15 6.23 7.52
N LYS A 322 -0.31 5.32 8.02
CA LYS A 322 -0.37 4.83 9.40
C LYS A 322 -0.31 5.95 10.45
N TRP A 323 0.53 6.95 10.22
CA TRP A 323 0.81 8.01 11.19
C TRP A 323 -0.13 9.22 11.07
N ASN A 324 -0.85 9.34 9.96
CA ASN A 324 -1.91 10.34 9.78
C ASN A 324 -3.26 9.86 10.30
N LEU A 325 -3.43 8.56 10.54
CA LEU A 325 -4.70 7.98 10.93
C LEU A 325 -5.09 8.42 12.35
N THR A 326 -6.35 8.80 12.52
CA THR A 326 -6.99 9.10 13.79
C THR A 326 -8.31 8.34 13.91
N LEU A 327 -8.84 8.22 15.13
CA LEU A 327 -10.15 7.60 15.34
C LEU A 327 -11.27 8.35 14.58
N SER A 328 -11.19 9.69 14.58
CA SER A 328 -12.16 10.53 13.84
C SER A 328 -12.13 10.26 12.34
N GLU A 329 -10.95 10.00 11.77
CA GLU A 329 -10.83 9.66 10.35
C GLU A 329 -11.36 8.27 10.02
N ILE A 330 -11.14 7.27 10.89
CA ILE A 330 -11.76 5.95 10.73
C ILE A 330 -13.28 6.10 10.71
N ASN A 331 -13.85 6.82 11.68
CA ASN A 331 -15.31 7.06 11.75
C ASN A 331 -15.84 7.75 10.49
N LYS A 332 -15.13 8.76 9.97
CA LYS A 332 -15.51 9.41 8.71
C LYS A 332 -15.47 8.45 7.52
N LEU A 333 -14.43 7.62 7.44
CA LEU A 333 -14.28 6.63 6.36
C LEU A 333 -15.40 5.59 6.40
N THR A 334 -15.78 5.10 7.58
CA THR A 334 -16.90 4.14 7.72
C THR A 334 -18.24 4.74 7.27
N GLU A 335 -18.50 6.03 7.58
CA GLU A 335 -19.69 6.73 7.07
C GLU A 335 -19.67 6.90 5.55
N ILE A 336 -18.52 7.24 4.98
CA ILE A 336 -18.35 7.34 3.53
C ILE A 336 -18.58 5.98 2.86
N GLN A 337 -18.01 4.92 3.40
CA GLN A 337 -18.17 3.54 2.91
C GLN A 337 -19.62 3.09 2.94
N TYR A 338 -20.31 3.34 4.04
CA TYR A 338 -21.73 3.05 4.18
C TYR A 338 -22.58 3.86 3.18
N SER A 339 -22.29 5.16 3.01
CA SER A 339 -22.96 6.02 2.04
C SER A 339 -22.76 5.52 0.60
N ILE A 340 -21.55 5.12 0.23
CA ILE A 340 -21.24 4.55 -1.09
C ILE A 340 -22.03 3.26 -1.32
N LEU A 341 -22.09 2.35 -0.34
CA LEU A 341 -22.87 1.11 -0.47
C LEU A 341 -24.35 1.38 -0.73
N ASN A 342 -24.95 2.33 0.01
CA ASN A 342 -26.36 2.71 -0.22
C ASN A 342 -26.56 3.33 -1.60
N GLN A 343 -25.63 4.17 -2.06
CA GLN A 343 -25.69 4.77 -3.38
C GLN A 343 -25.63 3.71 -4.49
N VAL A 344 -24.65 2.79 -4.42
CA VAL A 344 -24.47 1.78 -5.48
C VAL A 344 -25.57 0.72 -5.49
N ALA A 345 -26.28 0.53 -4.39
CA ALA A 345 -27.42 -0.39 -4.32
C ALA A 345 -28.49 -0.07 -5.38
N SER A 346 -28.66 1.21 -5.77
CA SER A 346 -29.57 1.65 -6.83
C SER A 346 -29.08 1.30 -8.24
N TYR A 347 -27.78 1.06 -8.42
CA TYR A 347 -27.18 0.73 -9.71
C TYR A 347 -27.07 -0.78 -9.97
N VAL A 348 -27.54 -1.61 -9.05
CA VAL A 348 -27.47 -3.08 -9.19
C VAL A 348 -28.76 -3.64 -9.75
N ASN A 349 -28.65 -4.41 -10.83
CA ASN A 349 -29.77 -5.14 -11.44
C ASN A 349 -30.40 -6.13 -10.41
N LYS A 350 -31.65 -6.53 -10.64
CA LYS A 350 -32.24 -7.67 -9.92
C LYS A 350 -31.33 -8.90 -10.05
N ARG A 351 -31.08 -9.59 -8.97
CA ARG A 351 -30.15 -10.73 -8.88
C ARG A 351 -28.67 -10.39 -9.15
N GLY A 352 -28.34 -9.10 -9.27
CA GLY A 352 -26.97 -8.62 -9.42
C GLY A 352 -26.20 -8.66 -8.10
N VAL A 353 -24.93 -8.28 -8.13
CA VAL A 353 -24.03 -8.39 -6.99
C VAL A 353 -23.24 -7.09 -6.76
N ILE A 354 -22.93 -6.82 -5.49
CA ILE A 354 -21.93 -5.81 -5.10
C ILE A 354 -20.68 -6.55 -4.59
N PHE A 355 -19.52 -6.20 -5.12
CA PHE A 355 -18.22 -6.58 -4.58
C PHE A 355 -17.68 -5.41 -3.78
N TYR A 356 -17.82 -5.46 -2.46
CA TYR A 356 -17.24 -4.46 -1.56
C TYR A 356 -15.81 -4.85 -1.20
N ILE A 357 -14.87 -3.93 -1.39
CA ILE A 357 -13.44 -4.19 -1.24
C ILE A 357 -12.83 -3.04 -0.45
N THR A 358 -11.96 -3.38 0.50
CA THR A 358 -11.07 -2.43 1.16
C THR A 358 -9.64 -2.98 1.22
N CYS A 359 -8.66 -2.11 1.31
CA CYS A 359 -7.31 -2.46 1.74
C CYS A 359 -7.12 -2.17 3.24
N SER A 360 -8.15 -2.44 4.06
CA SER A 360 -8.14 -2.27 5.51
C SER A 360 -8.03 -3.60 6.25
N LEU A 361 -7.31 -3.57 7.39
CA LEU A 361 -7.25 -4.66 8.36
C LEU A 361 -8.32 -4.53 9.46
N LEU A 362 -9.07 -3.42 9.48
CA LEU A 362 -9.97 -3.05 10.58
C LEU A 362 -11.39 -3.54 10.31
N ASP A 363 -11.97 -4.28 11.24
CA ASP A 363 -13.36 -4.76 11.14
C ASP A 363 -14.36 -3.61 11.06
N GLU A 364 -14.03 -2.46 11.66
CA GLU A 364 -14.82 -1.23 11.60
C GLU A 364 -15.08 -0.78 10.16
N GLU A 365 -14.12 -0.98 9.25
CA GLU A 365 -14.23 -0.64 7.82
C GLU A 365 -14.70 -1.82 6.96
N ASN A 366 -14.78 -3.01 7.53
CA ASN A 366 -15.06 -4.27 6.84
C ASN A 366 -16.41 -4.85 7.27
N GLY A 367 -16.43 -5.87 8.10
CA GLY A 367 -17.63 -6.60 8.53
C GLY A 367 -18.68 -5.72 9.22
N GLU A 368 -18.27 -4.69 9.99
CA GLU A 368 -19.22 -3.79 10.66
C GLU A 368 -19.97 -2.89 9.65
N VAL A 369 -19.29 -2.38 8.62
CA VAL A 369 -19.96 -1.62 7.53
C VAL A 369 -20.94 -2.50 6.77
N ILE A 370 -20.56 -3.75 6.46
CA ILE A 370 -21.42 -4.70 5.76
C ILE A 370 -22.66 -5.06 6.61
N SER A 371 -22.46 -5.35 7.89
CA SER A 371 -23.53 -5.64 8.84
C SER A 371 -24.54 -4.50 8.95
N ARG A 372 -24.03 -3.25 9.02
CA ARG A 372 -24.86 -2.05 9.03
C ARG A 372 -25.65 -1.88 7.71
N PHE A 373 -25.02 -2.14 6.58
CA PHE A 373 -25.66 -2.05 5.27
C PHE A 373 -26.80 -3.07 5.16
N LEU A 374 -26.55 -4.33 5.49
CA LEU A 374 -27.56 -5.41 5.40
C LEU A 374 -28.74 -5.21 6.32
N LYS A 375 -28.52 -4.64 7.52
CA LYS A 375 -29.60 -4.31 8.45
C LYS A 375 -30.61 -3.30 7.88
N ASN A 376 -30.16 -2.42 6.98
CA ASN A 376 -30.97 -1.35 6.40
C ASN A 376 -31.41 -1.62 4.94
N ASN A 377 -30.94 -2.73 4.33
CA ASN A 377 -31.20 -3.10 2.94
C ASN A 377 -31.62 -4.58 2.84
N ASN A 378 -32.86 -4.89 3.20
CA ASN A 378 -33.40 -6.24 3.30
C ASN A 378 -33.47 -7.00 1.95
N ASP A 379 -33.31 -6.32 0.83
CA ASP A 379 -33.23 -6.89 -0.52
C ASP A 379 -31.84 -7.41 -0.86
N TYR A 380 -30.86 -7.24 0.04
CA TYR A 380 -29.52 -7.79 -0.10
C TYR A 380 -29.25 -8.88 0.94
N CYS A 381 -28.44 -9.86 0.56
CA CYS A 381 -27.89 -10.85 1.48
C CYS A 381 -26.38 -10.98 1.29
N LEU A 382 -25.69 -11.37 2.36
CA LEU A 382 -24.27 -11.71 2.31
C LEU A 382 -24.11 -13.09 1.66
N GLU A 383 -23.40 -13.15 0.55
CA GLU A 383 -23.04 -14.40 -0.12
C GLU A 383 -21.71 -14.96 0.39
N ARG A 384 -20.73 -14.06 0.56
CA ARG A 384 -19.37 -14.44 1.01
C ARG A 384 -18.59 -13.24 1.54
N GLU A 385 -17.75 -13.51 2.54
CA GLU A 385 -16.68 -12.63 2.98
C GLU A 385 -15.33 -13.33 2.94
N GLN A 386 -14.28 -12.58 2.66
CA GLN A 386 -12.93 -13.12 2.61
C GLN A 386 -11.92 -12.07 3.04
N PHE A 387 -11.10 -12.42 4.00
CA PHE A 387 -9.89 -11.66 4.34
C PHE A 387 -8.70 -12.23 3.54
N ILE A 388 -8.04 -11.39 2.77
CA ILE A 388 -6.82 -11.72 2.04
C ILE A 388 -5.65 -11.30 2.92
N SER A 389 -5.00 -12.30 3.51
CA SER A 389 -3.97 -12.06 4.52
C SER A 389 -2.66 -11.56 3.90
N PRO A 390 -2.01 -10.54 4.51
CA PRO A 390 -0.66 -10.14 4.12
C PRO A 390 0.37 -11.27 4.22
N LEU A 391 0.11 -12.29 5.04
CA LEU A 391 0.98 -13.47 5.18
C LEU A 391 1.10 -14.30 3.89
N GLU A 392 0.20 -14.09 2.94
CA GLU A 392 0.27 -14.69 1.60
C GLU A 392 1.25 -13.97 0.65
N GLY A 393 1.91 -12.93 1.13
CA GLY A 393 2.98 -12.20 0.43
C GLY A 393 2.58 -10.85 -0.14
N GLY A 394 1.30 -10.57 -0.33
CA GLY A 394 0.72 -9.31 -0.78
C GLY A 394 0.43 -8.32 0.36
N ASP A 395 -0.28 -7.24 0.06
CA ASP A 395 -0.91 -6.36 1.04
C ASP A 395 -2.20 -7.00 1.57
N GLY A 396 -2.72 -6.51 2.70
CA GLY A 396 -3.96 -6.99 3.28
C GLY A 396 -5.19 -6.40 2.58
N PHE A 397 -6.19 -7.25 2.31
CA PHE A 397 -7.46 -6.82 1.71
C PHE A 397 -8.64 -7.54 2.36
N PHE A 398 -9.80 -6.91 2.28
CA PHE A 398 -11.08 -7.51 2.58
C PHE A 398 -11.96 -7.48 1.33
N LEU A 399 -12.73 -8.54 1.13
CA LEU A 399 -13.72 -8.66 0.07
C LEU A 399 -15.02 -9.18 0.67
N SER A 400 -16.14 -8.49 0.43
CA SER A 400 -17.48 -8.99 0.70
C SER A 400 -18.29 -9.00 -0.59
N VAL A 401 -19.08 -10.06 -0.78
CA VAL A 401 -19.98 -10.26 -1.92
C VAL A 401 -21.41 -10.19 -1.43
N LEU A 402 -22.13 -9.15 -1.87
CA LEU A 402 -23.51 -8.88 -1.50
C LEU A 402 -24.42 -9.13 -2.69
N LYS A 403 -25.35 -10.03 -2.56
CA LYS A 403 -26.28 -10.39 -3.62
C LYS A 403 -27.63 -9.72 -3.43
N LYS A 404 -28.17 -9.13 -4.50
CA LYS A 404 -29.52 -8.60 -4.54
C LYS A 404 -30.52 -9.72 -4.80
N ASN A 405 -31.50 -9.87 -3.93
CA ASN A 405 -32.42 -11.02 -3.99
C ASN A 405 -33.53 -10.85 -5.06
N LYS A 406 -34.03 -9.64 -5.26
CA LYS A 406 -35.18 -9.37 -6.19
C LYS A 406 -34.94 -8.12 -7.03
#